data_ee2e388143ae8a73ecfb47957edfa177
#
_entry.id   ee2e388143ae8a73ecfb47957edfa177
#
_cell.length_a   1.000
_cell.length_b   1.000
_cell.length_c   1.000
_cell.angle_alpha   90.00
_cell.angle_beta   90.00
_cell.angle_gamma   90.00
#
_symmetry.space_group_name_H-M   'P 1'
#
loop_
_entity.id
_entity.type
_entity.pdbx_description
1 polymer ?
#
loop_
_entity_poly.entity_id
_entity_poly.type
_entity_poly.pdbx_seq_one_letter_code
_entity_poly.pdbx_strand_id
1 'polypeptide(L)'
;MNKQYDVVIIGAGVTGCAAARYLSRYNVHAAVIERAEDVCAAGASKANSAIVHAGFDAPTGSLMAKLNVEGSRIMPRLAKELDFSYMNNGSLVVCMDEADYAKLERLYQNGLKNGVEGLEIVRGERLREIEPAVRMEAYAALWAPTGAIICPFGLTVALAENAAANGVEFIFNTAVTALRHEQGAWSVQTDKGLIRANAVINAAGTYADVLHNMVSTKKIHITPRKGEYMLLDHAAGGFVKRTVFQLPTKLGKGVLVSPTVHGNIIVGPTAEDIFDRDGVNTTQAGLDAVRARADIAVEGLPLKQVITSFAGLRAHEDGHEFIIGRAEGTENFFDCAGIESPGLSSAPAIGRMISEIVAEELKLEKNAAFIPTRKGITELKKLSMDEQNALIRQNSAYGRIVCRCESITEGEIVDAIRRPVGARSLDGVKRRVRAGMGRCQGGFCSTRVMEILARELKASLADVTKSGGEAKLITGLAKQEAEKYETI
;
A
#
# COMPACT_ATOMS: atom_id res chain seq x y z
N MET A 1 -28.12 -8.46 9.59
CA MET A 1 -28.54 -8.51 8.16
C MET A 1 -27.98 -9.76 7.54
N ASN A 2 -28.79 -10.70 7.07
CA ASN A 2 -28.28 -11.86 6.32
C ASN A 2 -28.00 -11.43 4.88
N LYS A 3 -26.79 -10.89 4.62
CA LYS A 3 -26.32 -10.62 3.27
C LYS A 3 -25.71 -11.89 2.68
N GLN A 4 -25.94 -12.14 1.41
CA GLN A 4 -25.40 -13.27 0.67
C GLN A 4 -24.62 -12.77 -0.55
N TYR A 5 -23.41 -13.30 -0.75
CA TYR A 5 -22.53 -12.99 -1.86
C TYR A 5 -22.06 -14.26 -2.56
N ASP A 6 -21.65 -14.14 -3.82
CA ASP A 6 -20.93 -15.24 -4.48
C ASP A 6 -19.53 -15.36 -3.89
N VAL A 7 -18.84 -14.23 -3.71
CA VAL A 7 -17.48 -14.20 -3.16
C VAL A 7 -17.32 -13.10 -2.10
N VAL A 8 -16.76 -13.46 -0.96
CA VAL A 8 -16.30 -12.52 0.06
C VAL A 8 -14.78 -12.49 0.07
N ILE A 9 -14.21 -11.29 0.00
CA ILE A 9 -12.78 -11.03 0.12
C ILE A 9 -12.52 -10.41 1.49
N ILE A 10 -11.62 -11.00 2.28
CA ILE A 10 -11.30 -10.52 3.63
C ILE A 10 -9.99 -9.72 3.58
N GLY A 11 -10.08 -8.41 3.83
CA GLY A 11 -8.98 -7.45 3.83
C GLY A 11 -8.97 -6.52 2.63
N ALA A 12 -8.98 -5.20 2.88
CA ALA A 12 -8.88 -4.14 1.87
C ALA A 12 -7.45 -3.56 1.74
N GLY A 13 -6.44 -4.41 1.92
CA GLY A 13 -5.06 -4.14 1.51
C GLY A 13 -4.91 -4.21 -0.01
N VAL A 14 -3.70 -3.93 -0.52
CA VAL A 14 -3.43 -3.93 -1.97
C VAL A 14 -3.78 -5.26 -2.63
N THR A 15 -3.55 -6.38 -1.97
CA THR A 15 -3.83 -7.73 -2.47
C THR A 15 -5.34 -7.97 -2.59
N GLY A 16 -6.12 -7.68 -1.53
CA GLY A 16 -7.57 -7.83 -1.57
C GLY A 16 -8.24 -6.88 -2.56
N CYS A 17 -7.78 -5.62 -2.65
CA CYS A 17 -8.27 -4.68 -3.66
C CYS A 17 -7.91 -5.10 -5.10
N ALA A 18 -6.72 -5.71 -5.31
CA ALA A 18 -6.37 -6.28 -6.60
C ALA A 18 -7.26 -7.48 -6.95
N ALA A 19 -7.47 -8.41 -6.01
CA ALA A 19 -8.41 -9.52 -6.18
C ALA A 19 -9.82 -9.02 -6.54
N ALA A 20 -10.34 -8.02 -5.80
CA ALA A 20 -11.65 -7.43 -6.06
C ALA A 20 -11.77 -6.85 -7.48
N ARG A 21 -10.76 -6.06 -7.93
CA ARG A 21 -10.73 -5.51 -9.28
C ARG A 21 -10.69 -6.58 -10.36
N TYR A 22 -9.84 -7.58 -10.20
CA TYR A 22 -9.73 -8.63 -11.24
C TYR A 22 -10.93 -9.56 -11.24
N LEU A 23 -11.53 -9.83 -10.06
CA LEU A 23 -12.75 -10.62 -9.94
C LEU A 23 -13.95 -9.92 -10.56
N SER A 24 -14.06 -8.58 -10.47
CA SER A 24 -15.14 -7.80 -11.09
C SER A 24 -15.17 -7.85 -12.63
N ARG A 25 -14.15 -8.47 -13.26
CA ARG A 25 -14.15 -8.83 -14.69
C ARG A 25 -15.10 -9.98 -15.03
N TYR A 26 -15.70 -10.57 -14.03
CA TYR A 26 -16.66 -11.65 -14.14
C TYR A 26 -18.01 -11.20 -13.61
N ASN A 27 -19.07 -11.87 -14.05
CA ASN A 27 -20.41 -11.68 -13.50
C ASN A 27 -20.47 -12.31 -12.12
N VAL A 28 -20.27 -11.53 -11.08
CA VAL A 28 -20.14 -11.98 -9.70
C VAL A 28 -20.65 -10.93 -8.73
N HIS A 29 -21.42 -11.34 -7.75
CA HIS A 29 -21.82 -10.51 -6.62
C HIS A 29 -20.77 -10.67 -5.50
N ALA A 30 -19.86 -9.71 -5.36
CA ALA A 30 -18.74 -9.80 -4.43
C ALA A 30 -18.69 -8.65 -3.44
N ALA A 31 -18.17 -8.94 -2.24
CA ALA A 31 -17.87 -7.93 -1.23
C ALA A 31 -16.45 -8.05 -0.69
N VAL A 32 -15.85 -6.91 -0.35
CA VAL A 32 -14.61 -6.80 0.44
C VAL A 32 -14.98 -6.41 1.86
N ILE A 33 -14.56 -7.21 2.85
CA ILE A 33 -14.76 -6.92 4.27
C ILE A 33 -13.43 -6.43 4.85
N GLU A 34 -13.45 -5.25 5.51
CA GLU A 34 -12.28 -4.65 6.12
C GLU A 34 -12.58 -4.22 7.56
N ARG A 35 -11.70 -4.60 8.49
CA ARG A 35 -11.81 -4.23 9.91
C ARG A 35 -11.59 -2.73 10.16
N ALA A 36 -10.76 -2.10 9.34
CA ALA A 36 -10.49 -0.67 9.42
C ALA A 36 -11.57 0.16 8.71
N GLU A 37 -11.51 1.47 8.91
CA GLU A 37 -12.48 2.45 8.37
C GLU A 37 -12.41 2.65 6.85
N ASP A 38 -11.33 2.21 6.21
CA ASP A 38 -11.01 2.57 4.83
C ASP A 38 -10.05 1.56 4.20
N VAL A 39 -9.92 1.59 2.91
CA VAL A 39 -8.88 0.85 2.17
C VAL A 39 -7.49 1.35 2.56
N CYS A 40 -6.52 0.44 2.61
CA CYS A 40 -5.13 0.81 2.92
C CYS A 40 -5.00 1.58 4.26
N ALA A 41 -5.92 1.38 5.20
CA ALA A 41 -5.92 2.10 6.48
C ALA A 41 -5.02 1.43 7.52
N ALA A 42 -4.71 0.15 7.34
CA ALA A 42 -3.86 -0.66 8.21
C ALA A 42 -2.93 -1.58 7.40
N GLY A 43 -2.10 -2.34 8.08
CA GLY A 43 -1.23 -3.38 7.51
C GLY A 43 -0.12 -2.87 6.58
N ALA A 44 0.52 -3.80 5.87
CA ALA A 44 1.68 -3.53 5.02
C ALA A 44 1.39 -2.56 3.86
N SER A 45 0.17 -2.50 3.35
CA SER A 45 -0.20 -1.60 2.26
C SER A 45 -0.14 -0.13 2.66
N LYS A 46 -0.39 0.19 3.94
CA LYS A 46 -0.28 1.54 4.51
C LYS A 46 1.16 1.99 4.67
N ALA A 47 2.07 1.07 5.03
CA ALA A 47 3.43 1.40 5.43
C ALA A 47 4.43 0.43 4.79
N ASN A 48 5.08 0.89 3.72
CA ASN A 48 6.05 0.15 2.92
C ASN A 48 7.01 1.11 2.21
N SER A 49 7.95 0.57 1.43
CA SER A 49 8.96 1.36 0.69
C SER A 49 8.46 1.96 -0.62
N ALA A 50 7.22 1.72 -1.03
CA ALA A 50 6.64 2.23 -2.28
C ALA A 50 7.32 1.76 -3.58
N ILE A 51 8.04 0.63 -3.55
CA ILE A 51 8.88 0.15 -4.64
C ILE A 51 8.14 -0.88 -5.50
N VAL A 52 8.28 -0.75 -6.80
CA VAL A 52 8.02 -1.79 -7.79
C VAL A 52 9.35 -2.48 -8.08
N HIS A 53 9.58 -3.62 -7.43
CA HIS A 53 10.82 -4.39 -7.58
C HIS A 53 10.92 -5.01 -8.98
N ALA A 54 12.11 -4.96 -9.57
CA ALA A 54 12.37 -5.52 -10.90
C ALA A 54 12.21 -7.05 -10.97
N GLY A 55 12.54 -7.77 -9.87
CA GLY A 55 12.38 -9.25 -9.80
C GLY A 55 13.66 -10.05 -9.66
N PHE A 56 14.80 -9.40 -9.40
CA PHE A 56 16.11 -10.07 -9.32
C PHE A 56 16.35 -10.81 -8.00
N ASP A 57 15.57 -10.55 -6.95
CA ASP A 57 15.87 -10.95 -5.57
C ASP A 57 15.22 -12.29 -5.16
N ALA A 58 13.96 -12.53 -5.55
CA ALA A 58 13.23 -13.74 -5.19
C ALA A 58 13.88 -14.99 -5.84
N PRO A 59 13.89 -16.15 -5.15
CA PRO A 59 14.49 -17.38 -5.64
C PRO A 59 13.92 -17.81 -6.99
N THR A 60 14.80 -18.17 -7.92
CA THR A 60 14.37 -18.66 -9.25
C THR A 60 13.44 -19.85 -9.14
N GLY A 61 12.32 -19.82 -9.87
CA GLY A 61 11.31 -20.88 -9.89
C GLY A 61 10.23 -20.75 -8.82
N SER A 62 10.41 -19.82 -7.84
CA SER A 62 9.38 -19.54 -6.82
C SER A 62 8.18 -18.81 -7.44
N LEU A 63 7.01 -18.98 -6.79
CA LEU A 63 5.81 -18.21 -7.14
C LEU A 63 6.03 -16.70 -6.91
N MET A 64 6.77 -16.35 -5.85
CA MET A 64 7.19 -15.00 -5.54
C MET A 64 7.98 -14.36 -6.71
N ALA A 65 8.95 -15.06 -7.28
CA ALA A 65 9.74 -14.57 -8.44
C ALA A 65 8.85 -14.34 -9.66
N LYS A 66 8.03 -15.33 -10.01
CA LYS A 66 7.11 -15.28 -11.15
C LYS A 66 6.16 -14.07 -11.03
N LEU A 67 5.47 -13.94 -9.90
CA LEU A 67 4.46 -12.90 -9.71
C LEU A 67 5.07 -11.49 -9.53
N ASN A 68 6.31 -11.40 -9.03
CA ASN A 68 7.01 -10.12 -9.00
C ASN A 68 7.31 -9.60 -10.40
N VAL A 69 7.95 -10.40 -11.24
CA VAL A 69 8.31 -10.00 -12.62
C VAL A 69 7.06 -9.66 -13.42
N GLU A 70 6.03 -10.51 -13.30
CA GLU A 70 4.74 -10.29 -13.97
C GLU A 70 4.04 -9.02 -13.48
N GLY A 71 3.96 -8.80 -12.17
CA GLY A 71 3.35 -7.62 -11.58
C GLY A 71 4.09 -6.34 -11.95
N SER A 72 5.44 -6.38 -11.98
CA SER A 72 6.27 -5.27 -12.42
C SER A 72 5.98 -4.89 -13.88
N ARG A 73 5.80 -5.87 -14.78
CA ARG A 73 5.42 -5.64 -16.19
C ARG A 73 4.01 -5.09 -16.36
N ILE A 74 3.06 -5.48 -15.51
CA ILE A 74 1.68 -4.98 -15.51
C ILE A 74 1.61 -3.52 -15.05
N MET A 75 2.43 -3.12 -14.08
CA MET A 75 2.29 -1.89 -13.31
C MET A 75 2.23 -0.61 -14.17
N PRO A 76 3.11 -0.38 -15.18
CA PRO A 76 3.07 0.84 -15.99
C PRO A 76 1.74 1.03 -16.74
N ARG A 77 1.20 -0.06 -17.30
CA ARG A 77 -0.09 -0.05 -17.98
C ARG A 77 -1.23 0.20 -16.99
N LEU A 78 -1.21 -0.49 -15.85
CA LEU A 78 -2.20 -0.37 -14.80
C LEU A 78 -2.24 1.06 -14.24
N ALA A 79 -1.07 1.70 -14.09
CA ALA A 79 -0.99 3.09 -13.63
C ALA A 79 -1.68 4.07 -14.58
N LYS A 80 -1.59 3.84 -15.89
CA LYS A 80 -2.30 4.62 -16.90
C LYS A 80 -3.81 4.34 -16.92
N GLU A 81 -4.22 3.06 -16.84
CA GLU A 81 -5.62 2.66 -16.84
C GLU A 81 -6.36 3.20 -15.61
N LEU A 82 -5.72 3.19 -14.45
CA LEU A 82 -6.33 3.56 -13.16
C LEU A 82 -5.94 4.96 -12.66
N ASP A 83 -5.11 5.67 -13.41
CA ASP A 83 -4.68 7.04 -13.12
C ASP A 83 -4.17 7.20 -11.69
N PHE A 84 -3.03 6.56 -11.39
CA PHE A 84 -2.28 6.71 -10.16
C PHE A 84 -0.79 6.95 -10.44
N SER A 85 -0.09 7.58 -9.48
CA SER A 85 1.30 8.01 -9.66
C SER A 85 2.26 6.81 -9.72
N TYR A 86 3.00 6.73 -10.82
CA TYR A 86 4.04 5.75 -11.11
C TYR A 86 5.25 6.46 -11.73
N MET A 87 6.47 6.05 -11.35
CA MET A 87 7.70 6.55 -11.95
C MET A 87 8.70 5.41 -12.12
N ASN A 88 9.09 5.14 -13.36
CA ASN A 88 10.18 4.23 -13.67
C ASN A 88 11.51 4.96 -13.44
N ASN A 89 12.07 4.82 -12.24
CA ASN A 89 13.32 5.45 -11.86
C ASN A 89 14.51 4.50 -11.83
N GLY A 90 14.28 3.19 -11.99
CA GLY A 90 15.28 2.16 -11.86
C GLY A 90 15.75 1.94 -10.41
N SER A 91 16.53 0.88 -10.20
CA SER A 91 17.12 0.58 -8.90
C SER A 91 18.55 0.08 -9.02
N LEU A 92 19.34 0.37 -7.98
CA LEU A 92 20.73 -0.07 -7.82
C LEU A 92 20.84 -0.93 -6.56
N VAL A 93 21.55 -2.06 -6.64
CA VAL A 93 22.03 -2.77 -5.45
C VAL A 93 23.55 -2.55 -5.37
N VAL A 94 23.97 -1.77 -4.38
CA VAL A 94 25.37 -1.32 -4.25
C VAL A 94 26.19 -2.35 -3.48
N CYS A 95 27.33 -2.73 -4.06
CA CYS A 95 28.37 -3.53 -3.46
C CYS A 95 29.54 -2.60 -3.09
N MET A 96 29.82 -2.44 -1.81
CA MET A 96 30.88 -1.56 -1.33
C MET A 96 32.27 -2.21 -1.43
N ASP A 97 32.35 -3.52 -1.21
CA ASP A 97 33.59 -4.28 -1.10
C ASP A 97 33.71 -5.31 -2.21
N GLU A 98 34.94 -5.45 -2.77
CA GLU A 98 35.25 -6.51 -3.75
C GLU A 98 35.00 -7.91 -3.18
N ALA A 99 35.24 -8.12 -1.90
CA ALA A 99 34.99 -9.39 -1.22
C ALA A 99 33.52 -9.85 -1.29
N ASP A 100 32.59 -8.89 -1.40
CA ASP A 100 31.15 -9.16 -1.50
C ASP A 100 30.64 -9.27 -2.95
N TYR A 101 31.50 -9.08 -3.95
CA TYR A 101 31.11 -9.06 -5.36
C TYR A 101 30.42 -10.36 -5.81
N ALA A 102 30.84 -11.50 -5.29
CA ALA A 102 30.17 -12.78 -5.58
C ALA A 102 28.70 -12.83 -5.14
N LYS A 103 28.29 -12.00 -4.16
CA LYS A 103 26.88 -11.88 -3.78
C LYS A 103 26.11 -11.06 -4.82
N LEU A 104 26.72 -9.98 -5.33
CA LEU A 104 26.13 -9.16 -6.40
C LEU A 104 25.94 -9.96 -7.68
N GLU A 105 26.97 -10.74 -8.07
CA GLU A 105 26.92 -11.61 -9.24
C GLU A 105 25.81 -12.65 -9.13
N ARG A 106 25.61 -13.25 -7.96
CA ARG A 106 24.48 -14.18 -7.72
C ARG A 106 23.12 -13.51 -7.93
N LEU A 107 22.93 -12.27 -7.46
CA LEU A 107 21.70 -11.51 -7.69
C LEU A 107 21.48 -11.23 -9.18
N TYR A 108 22.54 -10.87 -9.90
CA TYR A 108 22.50 -10.66 -11.34
C TYR A 108 22.05 -11.94 -12.08
N GLN A 109 22.71 -13.07 -11.80
CA GLN A 109 22.38 -14.37 -12.42
C GLN A 109 20.95 -14.82 -12.07
N ASN A 110 20.52 -14.61 -10.82
CA ASN A 110 19.16 -14.89 -10.39
C ASN A 110 18.13 -14.04 -11.16
N GLY A 111 18.41 -12.75 -11.29
CA GLY A 111 17.55 -11.85 -12.06
C GLY A 111 17.42 -12.21 -13.53
N LEU A 112 18.53 -12.63 -14.19
CA LEU A 112 18.49 -13.12 -15.57
C LEU A 112 17.60 -14.37 -15.69
N LYS A 113 17.74 -15.33 -14.77
CA LYS A 113 16.93 -16.56 -14.74
C LYS A 113 15.43 -16.25 -14.49
N ASN A 114 15.14 -15.23 -13.70
CA ASN A 114 13.77 -14.77 -13.44
C ASN A 114 13.17 -13.98 -14.63
N GLY A 115 13.97 -13.68 -15.66
CA GLY A 115 13.55 -12.94 -16.84
C GLY A 115 13.44 -11.43 -16.63
N VAL A 116 14.25 -10.85 -15.73
CA VAL A 116 14.36 -9.40 -15.56
C VAL A 116 15.15 -8.82 -16.73
N GLU A 117 14.58 -7.82 -17.39
CA GLU A 117 15.15 -7.20 -18.58
C GLU A 117 16.13 -6.08 -18.26
N GLY A 118 17.20 -5.96 -19.05
CA GLY A 118 18.13 -4.83 -18.98
C GLY A 118 19.03 -4.79 -17.76
N LEU A 119 19.18 -5.89 -17.00
CA LEU A 119 20.11 -5.95 -15.88
C LEU A 119 21.55 -5.75 -16.33
N GLU A 120 22.30 -4.96 -15.60
CA GLU A 120 23.70 -4.63 -15.85
C GLU A 120 24.49 -4.54 -14.54
N ILE A 121 25.71 -5.09 -14.48
CA ILE A 121 26.65 -4.79 -13.41
C ILE A 121 27.48 -3.58 -13.83
N VAL A 122 27.34 -2.47 -13.11
CA VAL A 122 27.97 -1.18 -13.40
C VAL A 122 29.04 -0.85 -12.38
N ARG A 123 30.07 -0.11 -12.81
CA ARG A 123 31.22 0.33 -11.99
C ARG A 123 31.67 1.72 -12.37
N GLY A 124 32.52 2.32 -11.50
CA GLY A 124 33.26 3.54 -11.78
C GLY A 124 32.37 4.68 -12.28
N GLU A 125 32.77 5.31 -13.39
CA GLU A 125 32.07 6.47 -13.97
C GLU A 125 30.61 6.16 -14.34
N ARG A 126 30.36 5.00 -14.95
CA ARG A 126 29.01 4.58 -15.34
C ARG A 126 28.04 4.49 -14.16
N LEU A 127 28.50 4.02 -12.99
CA LEU A 127 27.68 3.98 -11.79
C LEU A 127 27.32 5.42 -11.33
N ARG A 128 28.24 6.36 -11.41
CA ARG A 128 28.03 7.77 -11.01
C ARG A 128 27.16 8.54 -11.98
N GLU A 129 27.23 8.24 -13.28
CA GLU A 129 26.27 8.77 -14.26
C GLU A 129 24.83 8.38 -13.94
N ILE A 130 24.62 7.12 -13.52
CA ILE A 130 23.30 6.60 -13.16
C ILE A 130 22.82 7.23 -11.86
N GLU A 131 23.69 7.26 -10.81
CA GLU A 131 23.34 7.80 -9.50
C GLU A 131 24.55 8.51 -8.85
N PRO A 132 24.61 9.84 -8.96
CA PRO A 132 25.73 10.61 -8.44
C PRO A 132 25.88 10.56 -6.91
N ALA A 133 24.81 10.26 -6.17
CA ALA A 133 24.83 10.22 -4.72
C ALA A 133 25.42 8.92 -4.14
N VAL A 134 25.69 7.92 -4.97
CA VAL A 134 26.38 6.70 -4.53
C VAL A 134 27.81 7.03 -4.14
N ARG A 135 28.28 6.46 -3.01
CA ARG A 135 29.64 6.68 -2.52
C ARG A 135 30.71 6.37 -3.55
N MET A 136 31.79 7.19 -3.53
CA MET A 136 32.92 7.05 -4.44
C MET A 136 33.64 5.71 -4.30
N GLU A 137 33.65 5.14 -3.10
CA GLU A 137 34.28 3.87 -2.73
C GLU A 137 33.48 2.64 -3.18
N ALA A 138 32.27 2.81 -3.71
CA ALA A 138 31.46 1.71 -4.17
C ALA A 138 32.19 0.93 -5.28
N TYR A 139 32.40 -0.38 -5.03
CA TYR A 139 33.13 -1.25 -5.94
C TYR A 139 32.34 -1.56 -7.22
N ALA A 140 31.05 -1.87 -7.08
CA ALA A 140 30.12 -2.18 -8.17
C ALA A 140 28.68 -1.98 -7.75
N ALA A 141 27.76 -1.97 -8.70
CA ALA A 141 26.32 -2.08 -8.42
C ALA A 141 25.61 -2.91 -9.49
N LEU A 142 24.54 -3.59 -9.08
CA LEU A 142 23.57 -4.18 -10.01
C LEU A 142 22.55 -3.09 -10.37
N TRP A 143 22.54 -2.68 -11.63
CA TRP A 143 21.56 -1.77 -12.19
C TRP A 143 20.37 -2.56 -12.76
N ALA A 144 19.16 -2.23 -12.31
CA ALA A 144 17.89 -2.79 -12.78
C ALA A 144 17.00 -1.65 -13.31
N PRO A 145 17.02 -1.39 -14.63
CA PRO A 145 16.29 -0.27 -15.24
C PRO A 145 14.77 -0.41 -15.16
N THR A 146 14.25 -1.62 -15.00
CA THR A 146 12.81 -1.90 -14.86
C THR A 146 12.26 -1.67 -13.45
N GLY A 147 13.14 -1.38 -12.48
CA GLY A 147 12.72 -0.95 -11.14
C GLY A 147 11.94 0.37 -11.21
N ALA A 148 10.96 0.54 -10.34
CA ALA A 148 10.12 1.73 -10.30
C ALA A 148 9.63 2.05 -8.89
N ILE A 149 9.00 3.21 -8.74
CA ILE A 149 8.32 3.63 -7.51
C ILE A 149 6.87 4.04 -7.82
N ILE A 150 6.00 3.89 -6.83
CA ILE A 150 4.57 4.23 -6.93
C ILE A 150 4.08 4.95 -5.68
N CYS A 151 2.86 5.50 -5.73
CA CYS A 151 2.10 5.80 -4.53
C CYS A 151 1.34 4.54 -4.08
N PRO A 152 1.70 3.86 -2.96
CA PRO A 152 1.00 2.65 -2.54
C PRO A 152 -0.45 2.92 -2.16
N PHE A 153 -0.75 4.10 -1.61
CA PHE A 153 -2.11 4.55 -1.37
C PHE A 153 -2.87 4.73 -2.68
N GLY A 154 -2.26 5.43 -3.65
CA GLY A 154 -2.85 5.69 -4.97
C GLY A 154 -3.21 4.38 -5.69
N LEU A 155 -2.29 3.40 -5.71
CA LEU A 155 -2.56 2.08 -6.28
C LEU A 155 -3.73 1.38 -5.58
N THR A 156 -3.70 1.28 -4.24
CA THR A 156 -4.73 0.53 -3.49
C THR A 156 -6.11 1.17 -3.62
N VAL A 157 -6.19 2.50 -3.47
CA VAL A 157 -7.45 3.26 -3.66
C VAL A 157 -7.96 3.13 -5.09
N ALA A 158 -7.07 3.20 -6.09
CA ALA A 158 -7.46 3.10 -7.50
C ALA A 158 -8.04 1.71 -7.84
N LEU A 159 -7.44 0.64 -7.30
CA LEU A 159 -7.96 -0.73 -7.43
C LEU A 159 -9.34 -0.86 -6.78
N ALA A 160 -9.51 -0.33 -5.57
CA ALA A 160 -10.77 -0.39 -4.84
C ALA A 160 -11.88 0.42 -5.53
N GLU A 161 -11.60 1.65 -5.95
CA GLU A 161 -12.58 2.49 -6.65
C GLU A 161 -13.00 1.87 -7.99
N ASN A 162 -12.06 1.27 -8.73
CA ASN A 162 -12.39 0.58 -9.97
C ASN A 162 -13.23 -0.69 -9.71
N ALA A 163 -12.92 -1.47 -8.66
CA ALA A 163 -13.73 -2.61 -8.25
C ALA A 163 -15.15 -2.17 -7.85
N ALA A 164 -15.28 -1.11 -7.06
CA ALA A 164 -16.58 -0.56 -6.65
C ALA A 164 -17.39 -0.03 -7.84
N ALA A 165 -16.75 0.64 -8.80
CA ALA A 165 -17.40 1.08 -10.05
C ALA A 165 -17.91 -0.10 -10.91
N ASN A 166 -17.36 -1.29 -10.71
CA ASN A 166 -17.78 -2.54 -11.34
C ASN A 166 -18.64 -3.44 -10.42
N GLY A 167 -19.24 -2.86 -9.36
CA GLY A 167 -20.26 -3.52 -8.57
C GLY A 167 -19.78 -4.26 -7.32
N VAL A 168 -18.48 -4.22 -6.97
CA VAL A 168 -18.00 -4.83 -5.72
C VAL A 168 -18.36 -3.95 -4.53
N GLU A 169 -19.00 -4.52 -3.51
CA GLU A 169 -19.35 -3.82 -2.27
C GLU A 169 -18.14 -3.79 -1.31
N PHE A 170 -17.89 -2.64 -0.65
CA PHE A 170 -16.88 -2.50 0.40
C PHE A 170 -17.56 -2.29 1.76
N ILE A 171 -17.26 -3.19 2.72
CA ILE A 171 -17.85 -3.21 4.06
C ILE A 171 -16.73 -2.92 5.06
N PHE A 172 -16.64 -1.67 5.49
CA PHE A 172 -15.62 -1.19 6.43
C PHE A 172 -16.06 -1.31 7.90
N ASN A 173 -15.09 -1.10 8.80
CA ASN A 173 -15.26 -1.22 10.25
C ASN A 173 -15.91 -2.55 10.64
N THR A 174 -15.54 -3.65 9.97
CA THR A 174 -16.17 -4.96 10.13
C THR A 174 -15.09 -6.02 10.20
N ALA A 175 -14.89 -6.58 11.39
CA ALA A 175 -13.90 -7.60 11.66
C ALA A 175 -14.49 -9.01 11.51
N VAL A 176 -13.84 -9.86 10.74
CA VAL A 176 -14.19 -11.29 10.67
C VAL A 176 -13.65 -11.99 11.93
N THR A 177 -14.52 -12.68 12.65
CA THR A 177 -14.21 -13.33 13.93
C THR A 177 -14.21 -14.85 13.86
N ALA A 178 -14.99 -15.44 12.95
CA ALA A 178 -15.01 -16.89 12.71
C ALA A 178 -15.45 -17.22 11.29
N LEU A 179 -15.04 -18.40 10.84
CA LEU A 179 -15.38 -18.97 9.54
C LEU A 179 -15.88 -20.39 9.71
N ARG A 180 -16.99 -20.73 9.06
CA ARG A 180 -17.55 -22.09 9.02
C ARG A 180 -18.09 -22.40 7.64
N HIS A 181 -17.85 -23.59 7.14
CA HIS A 181 -18.46 -24.10 5.92
C HIS A 181 -19.64 -24.99 6.28
N GLU A 182 -20.85 -24.58 5.93
CA GLU A 182 -22.08 -25.27 6.30
C GLU A 182 -23.07 -25.23 5.11
N GLN A 183 -23.66 -26.37 4.80
CA GLN A 183 -24.68 -26.50 3.75
C GLN A 183 -24.21 -26.01 2.36
N GLY A 184 -22.91 -26.21 2.03
CA GLY A 184 -22.32 -25.84 0.74
C GLY A 184 -22.01 -24.35 0.59
N ALA A 185 -22.05 -23.58 1.68
CA ALA A 185 -21.70 -22.16 1.71
C ALA A 185 -20.88 -21.78 2.94
N TRP A 186 -20.15 -20.70 2.85
CA TRP A 186 -19.39 -20.12 3.95
C TRP A 186 -20.27 -19.22 4.83
N SER A 187 -20.24 -19.46 6.12
CA SER A 187 -20.75 -18.59 7.17
C SER A 187 -19.58 -17.74 7.69
N VAL A 188 -19.49 -16.48 7.24
CA VAL A 188 -18.49 -15.50 7.66
C VAL A 188 -19.06 -14.70 8.84
N GLN A 189 -18.68 -15.08 10.05
CA GLN A 189 -19.09 -14.38 11.26
C GLN A 189 -18.26 -13.12 11.43
N THR A 190 -18.93 -12.00 11.66
CA THR A 190 -18.30 -10.71 11.93
C THR A 190 -18.75 -10.14 13.26
N ASP A 191 -18.05 -9.12 13.76
CA ASP A 191 -18.44 -8.32 14.92
C ASP A 191 -19.78 -7.57 14.73
N LYS A 192 -20.28 -7.49 13.47
CA LYS A 192 -21.55 -6.82 13.10
C LYS A 192 -22.65 -7.76 12.60
N GLY A 193 -22.41 -9.07 12.67
CA GLY A 193 -23.37 -10.09 12.27
C GLY A 193 -22.83 -11.08 11.24
N LEU A 194 -23.71 -11.90 10.70
CA LEU A 194 -23.37 -12.99 9.79
C LEU A 194 -23.48 -12.55 8.32
N ILE A 195 -22.50 -12.94 7.52
CA ILE A 195 -22.46 -12.81 6.06
C ILE A 195 -22.32 -14.21 5.48
N ARG A 196 -23.06 -14.53 4.42
CA ARG A 196 -22.95 -15.80 3.70
C ARG A 196 -22.26 -15.60 2.35
N ALA A 197 -21.41 -16.58 1.95
CA ALA A 197 -20.72 -16.55 0.67
C ALA A 197 -20.55 -17.96 0.10
N ASN A 198 -20.57 -18.09 -1.25
CA ASN A 198 -20.24 -19.34 -1.92
C ASN A 198 -18.72 -19.61 -1.90
N ALA A 199 -17.92 -18.54 -1.89
CA ALA A 199 -16.46 -18.62 -1.76
C ALA A 199 -15.90 -17.50 -0.91
N VAL A 200 -14.71 -17.73 -0.33
CA VAL A 200 -13.96 -16.76 0.48
C VAL A 200 -12.55 -16.63 -0.06
N ILE A 201 -12.08 -15.39 -0.24
CA ILE A 201 -10.67 -15.06 -0.51
C ILE A 201 -10.10 -14.42 0.75
N ASN A 202 -9.11 -15.07 1.35
CA ASN A 202 -8.38 -14.59 2.51
C ASN A 202 -7.19 -13.74 2.08
N ALA A 203 -7.31 -12.42 2.19
CA ALA A 203 -6.24 -11.44 1.92
C ALA A 203 -5.94 -10.58 3.17
N ALA A 204 -6.02 -11.20 4.36
CA ALA A 204 -5.97 -10.53 5.66
C ALA A 204 -4.55 -10.15 6.14
N GLY A 205 -3.51 -10.23 5.27
CA GLY A 205 -2.15 -9.79 5.56
C GLY A 205 -1.54 -10.52 6.75
N THR A 206 -1.12 -9.80 7.79
CA THR A 206 -0.54 -10.39 9.00
C THR A 206 -1.50 -11.27 9.81
N TYR A 207 -2.78 -11.29 9.48
CA TYR A 207 -3.81 -12.13 10.10
C TYR A 207 -4.28 -13.27 9.20
N ALA A 208 -3.67 -13.47 8.03
CA ALA A 208 -4.12 -14.45 7.07
C ALA A 208 -3.99 -15.89 7.60
N ASP A 209 -2.96 -16.19 8.39
CA ASP A 209 -2.79 -17.47 9.05
C ASP A 209 -3.86 -17.75 10.12
N VAL A 210 -4.30 -16.72 10.83
CA VAL A 210 -5.39 -16.85 11.83
C VAL A 210 -6.65 -17.37 11.16
N LEU A 211 -7.04 -16.77 10.04
CA LEU A 211 -8.24 -17.18 9.29
C LEU A 211 -8.04 -18.53 8.59
N HIS A 212 -6.89 -18.73 7.95
CA HIS A 212 -6.53 -20.01 7.34
C HIS A 212 -6.61 -21.17 8.34
N ASN A 213 -6.04 -20.97 9.53
CA ASN A 213 -5.96 -22.00 10.56
C ASN A 213 -7.30 -22.34 11.21
N MET A 214 -8.35 -21.51 11.01
CA MET A 214 -9.71 -21.85 11.42
C MET A 214 -10.30 -22.98 10.57
N VAL A 215 -9.91 -23.08 9.30
CA VAL A 215 -10.62 -23.88 8.29
C VAL A 215 -9.78 -24.95 7.61
N SER A 216 -8.48 -24.74 7.45
CA SER A 216 -7.58 -25.65 6.74
C SER A 216 -7.06 -26.76 7.67
N THR A 217 -6.84 -27.95 7.11
CA THR A 217 -6.16 -29.08 7.80
C THR A 217 -4.67 -28.83 7.93
N LYS A 218 -4.03 -28.22 6.91
CA LYS A 218 -2.64 -27.80 6.95
C LYS A 218 -2.54 -26.43 7.63
N LYS A 219 -1.71 -26.34 8.65
CA LYS A 219 -1.51 -25.05 9.35
C LYS A 219 -0.36 -24.26 8.74
N ILE A 220 -0.49 -22.95 8.74
CA ILE A 220 0.55 -21.99 8.34
C ILE A 220 0.80 -21.03 9.50
N HIS A 221 1.96 -20.40 9.52
CA HIS A 221 2.32 -19.43 10.54
C HIS A 221 2.92 -18.17 9.90
N ILE A 222 2.42 -17.01 10.32
CA ILE A 222 2.89 -15.69 9.88
C ILE A 222 3.46 -14.93 11.06
N THR A 223 4.74 -14.59 10.97
CA THR A 223 5.43 -13.70 11.90
C THR A 223 5.41 -12.29 11.36
N PRO A 224 4.84 -11.30 12.08
CA PRO A 224 4.93 -9.90 11.70
C PRO A 224 6.38 -9.43 11.71
N ARG A 225 6.93 -9.05 10.55
CA ARG A 225 8.28 -8.50 10.43
C ARG A 225 8.22 -6.99 10.27
N LYS A 226 8.55 -6.27 11.35
CA LYS A 226 8.50 -4.81 11.42
C LYS A 226 9.64 -4.18 10.65
N GLY A 227 9.31 -3.13 9.88
CA GLY A 227 10.28 -2.25 9.23
C GLY A 227 9.98 -0.81 9.56
N GLU A 228 10.94 -0.12 10.16
CA GLU A 228 10.86 1.29 10.52
C GLU A 228 11.52 2.16 9.47
N TYR A 229 10.93 3.32 9.20
CA TYR A 229 11.31 4.24 8.12
C TYR A 229 11.39 5.67 8.61
N MET A 230 12.20 6.47 7.91
CA MET A 230 12.20 7.93 7.95
C MET A 230 11.74 8.47 6.61
N LEU A 231 10.93 9.53 6.63
CA LEU A 231 10.52 10.29 5.45
C LEU A 231 11.09 11.69 5.55
N LEU A 232 11.85 12.11 4.52
CA LEU A 232 12.43 13.43 4.42
C LEU A 232 11.50 14.39 3.66
N ASP A 233 11.65 15.66 3.94
CA ASP A 233 10.92 16.76 3.29
C ASP A 233 11.20 16.84 1.79
N HIS A 234 10.32 17.49 1.04
CA HIS A 234 10.52 17.81 -0.39
C HIS A 234 11.81 18.61 -0.65
N ALA A 235 12.30 19.37 0.34
CA ALA A 235 13.56 20.09 0.21
C ALA A 235 14.77 19.14 0.06
N ALA A 236 14.67 17.88 0.48
CA ALA A 236 15.64 16.83 0.21
C ALA A 236 15.39 16.15 -1.15
N GLY A 237 14.28 16.43 -1.81
CA GLY A 237 13.91 15.83 -3.09
C GLY A 237 14.99 16.05 -4.15
N GLY A 238 15.28 15.02 -4.93
CA GLY A 238 16.34 15.07 -5.93
C GLY A 238 17.74 14.74 -5.41
N PHE A 239 17.93 14.53 -4.11
CA PHE A 239 19.21 14.07 -3.54
C PHE A 239 19.63 12.72 -4.11
N VAL A 240 18.69 11.76 -4.23
CA VAL A 240 18.85 10.54 -5.01
C VAL A 240 17.83 10.51 -6.16
N LYS A 241 18.26 10.00 -7.32
CA LYS A 241 17.40 9.84 -8.50
C LYS A 241 16.83 8.43 -8.61
N ARG A 242 17.58 7.44 -8.15
CA ARG A 242 17.29 6.00 -8.24
C ARG A 242 16.96 5.45 -6.86
N THR A 243 16.33 4.29 -6.83
CA THR A 243 16.24 3.52 -5.58
C THR A 243 17.58 2.83 -5.34
N VAL A 244 18.25 3.18 -4.25
CA VAL A 244 19.57 2.63 -3.88
C VAL A 244 19.41 1.65 -2.74
N PHE A 245 19.65 0.37 -3.03
CA PHE A 245 19.72 -0.72 -2.06
C PHE A 245 21.17 -1.02 -1.67
N GLN A 246 21.32 -1.61 -0.50
CA GLN A 246 22.54 -2.32 -0.10
C GLN A 246 22.43 -3.80 -0.48
N LEU A 247 23.55 -4.51 -0.54
CA LEU A 247 23.54 -5.97 -0.66
C LEU A 247 22.71 -6.61 0.46
N PRO A 248 21.90 -7.64 0.15
CA PRO A 248 21.10 -8.34 1.16
C PRO A 248 21.97 -8.93 2.27
N THR A 249 21.45 -8.87 3.48
CA THR A 249 22.01 -9.53 4.68
C THR A 249 21.13 -10.71 5.07
N LYS A 250 21.53 -11.45 6.12
CA LYS A 250 20.70 -12.54 6.68
C LYS A 250 19.32 -12.05 7.15
N LEU A 251 19.18 -10.76 7.47
CA LEU A 251 17.92 -10.15 7.94
C LEU A 251 17.11 -9.48 6.80
N GLY A 252 17.52 -9.65 5.53
CA GLY A 252 16.82 -9.11 4.36
C GLY A 252 17.62 -8.06 3.58
N LYS A 253 16.91 -7.25 2.78
CA LYS A 253 17.47 -6.35 1.75
C LYS A 253 18.26 -5.14 2.28
N GLY A 254 18.40 -4.98 3.58
CA GLY A 254 19.08 -3.83 4.21
C GLY A 254 18.27 -2.53 4.15
N VAL A 255 18.91 -1.44 4.61
CA VAL A 255 18.33 -0.09 4.52
C VAL A 255 18.54 0.45 3.10
N LEU A 256 17.47 0.96 2.51
CA LEU A 256 17.51 1.62 1.20
C LEU A 256 17.32 3.14 1.35
N VAL A 257 17.74 3.86 0.33
CA VAL A 257 17.43 5.28 0.12
C VAL A 257 16.72 5.40 -1.23
N SER A 258 15.52 5.96 -1.25
CA SER A 258 14.72 6.05 -2.47
C SER A 258 13.96 7.36 -2.57
N PRO A 259 13.85 7.96 -3.76
CA PRO A 259 12.87 9.01 -3.97
C PRO A 259 11.46 8.44 -3.86
N THR A 260 10.48 9.28 -3.67
CA THR A 260 9.06 8.95 -3.80
C THR A 260 8.47 9.63 -5.02
N VAL A 261 7.37 9.11 -5.56
CA VAL A 261 6.65 9.74 -6.70
C VAL A 261 6.12 11.14 -6.39
N HIS A 262 6.21 11.57 -5.14
CA HIS A 262 5.76 12.87 -4.66
C HIS A 262 6.92 13.81 -4.31
N GLY A 263 8.18 13.45 -4.56
CA GLY A 263 9.35 14.31 -4.36
C GLY A 263 9.92 14.29 -2.94
N ASN A 264 9.48 13.42 -2.07
CA ASN A 264 10.12 13.14 -0.79
C ASN A 264 11.25 12.11 -0.97
N ILE A 265 12.06 11.89 0.08
CA ILE A 265 12.98 10.75 0.17
C ILE A 265 12.55 9.85 1.33
N ILE A 266 12.51 8.55 1.08
CA ILE A 266 12.28 7.52 2.10
C ILE A 266 13.60 6.81 2.40
N VAL A 267 13.85 6.58 3.69
CA VAL A 267 15.04 5.87 4.22
C VAL A 267 14.58 4.76 5.15
N GLY A 268 15.09 3.59 4.98
CA GLY A 268 14.66 2.39 5.71
C GLY A 268 14.54 1.19 4.76
N PRO A 269 13.92 0.10 5.18
CA PRO A 269 13.45 -0.20 6.52
C PRO A 269 14.50 -0.88 7.43
N THR A 270 14.14 -1.04 8.70
CA THR A 270 14.67 -2.11 9.55
C THR A 270 14.02 -3.46 9.22
N ALA A 271 14.47 -4.54 9.86
CA ALA A 271 13.82 -5.84 9.80
C ALA A 271 13.91 -6.50 11.18
N GLU A 272 12.77 -6.57 11.87
CA GLU A 272 12.67 -7.11 13.21
C GLU A 272 11.39 -7.96 13.32
N ASP A 273 11.53 -9.20 13.73
CA ASP A 273 10.39 -10.07 13.97
C ASP A 273 9.78 -9.73 15.32
N ILE A 274 8.47 -9.52 15.35
CA ILE A 274 7.71 -9.15 16.55
C ILE A 274 6.49 -10.03 16.71
N PHE A 275 5.92 -10.06 17.92
CA PHE A 275 4.69 -10.83 18.20
C PHE A 275 3.42 -10.02 17.96
N ASP A 276 3.47 -8.70 18.15
CA ASP A 276 2.31 -7.83 18.01
C ASP A 276 1.99 -7.57 16.54
N ARG A 277 0.87 -8.11 16.08
CA ARG A 277 0.38 -7.98 14.69
C ARG A 277 -0.11 -6.56 14.34
N ASP A 278 -0.21 -5.68 15.33
CA ASP A 278 -0.58 -4.28 15.20
C ASP A 278 0.54 -3.32 15.69
N GLY A 279 1.72 -3.84 16.01
CA GLY A 279 2.88 -3.13 16.55
C GLY A 279 3.58 -2.21 15.54
N VAL A 280 2.90 -1.14 15.12
CA VAL A 280 3.38 -0.16 14.11
C VAL A 280 4.04 1.09 14.70
N ASN A 281 4.40 1.06 15.98
CA ASN A 281 5.19 2.12 16.60
C ASN A 281 6.65 2.10 16.11
N THR A 282 7.26 3.27 15.99
CA THR A 282 8.70 3.40 15.78
C THR A 282 9.44 3.43 17.14
N THR A 283 10.69 3.00 17.13
CA THR A 283 11.55 2.95 18.31
C THR A 283 12.82 3.77 18.08
N GLN A 284 13.41 4.29 19.15
CA GLN A 284 14.69 5.00 19.07
C GLN A 284 15.77 4.10 18.47
N ALA A 285 15.88 2.85 18.95
CA ALA A 285 16.85 1.89 18.46
C ALA A 285 16.68 1.57 16.96
N GLY A 286 15.44 1.40 16.49
CA GLY A 286 15.13 1.15 15.07
C GLY A 286 15.50 2.34 14.20
N LEU A 287 15.17 3.56 14.63
CA LEU A 287 15.52 4.78 13.87
C LEU A 287 17.03 5.05 13.89
N ASP A 288 17.72 4.77 14.98
CA ASP A 288 19.20 4.87 15.05
C ASP A 288 19.87 3.84 14.13
N ALA A 289 19.32 2.63 14.04
CA ALA A 289 19.77 1.61 13.10
C ALA A 289 19.56 2.03 11.63
N VAL A 290 18.44 2.70 11.32
CA VAL A 290 18.19 3.27 9.99
C VAL A 290 19.25 4.33 9.67
N ARG A 291 19.52 5.27 10.60
CA ARG A 291 20.55 6.31 10.43
C ARG A 291 21.92 5.74 10.17
N ALA A 292 22.36 4.80 11.03
CA ALA A 292 23.69 4.21 10.94
C ALA A 292 23.94 3.46 9.62
N ARG A 293 22.89 2.93 9.00
CA ARG A 293 22.98 2.17 7.74
C ARG A 293 22.69 3.02 6.50
N ALA A 294 22.02 4.15 6.64
CA ALA A 294 21.64 4.99 5.49
C ALA A 294 22.87 5.47 4.70
N ASP A 295 23.95 5.84 5.39
CA ASP A 295 25.17 6.38 4.79
C ASP A 295 26.11 5.30 4.22
N ILE A 296 25.79 4.00 4.28
CA ILE A 296 26.67 2.95 3.76
C ILE A 296 26.81 3.04 2.23
N ALA A 297 25.72 3.22 1.51
CA ALA A 297 25.73 3.25 0.05
C ALA A 297 25.61 4.66 -0.54
N VAL A 298 25.08 5.62 0.22
CA VAL A 298 24.80 7.00 -0.21
C VAL A 298 25.45 7.96 0.77
N GLU A 299 26.21 8.95 0.27
CA GLU A 299 26.93 9.89 1.12
C GLU A 299 26.18 11.20 1.33
N GLY A 300 26.23 11.75 2.57
CA GLY A 300 25.75 13.10 2.88
C GLY A 300 24.23 13.27 2.92
N LEU A 301 23.49 12.22 3.19
CA LEU A 301 22.02 12.25 3.26
C LEU A 301 21.54 13.30 4.29
N PRO A 302 20.62 14.23 3.89
CA PRO A 302 20.19 15.35 4.74
C PRO A 302 19.18 14.92 5.81
N LEU A 303 19.56 14.03 6.75
CA LEU A 303 18.70 13.46 7.79
C LEU A 303 18.07 14.51 8.75
N LYS A 304 18.61 15.74 8.79
CA LYS A 304 18.00 16.86 9.53
C LYS A 304 16.64 17.28 8.92
N GLN A 305 16.33 16.87 7.69
CA GLN A 305 15.10 17.17 7.01
C GLN A 305 14.02 16.08 7.17
N VAL A 306 14.19 15.15 8.11
CA VAL A 306 13.15 14.17 8.46
C VAL A 306 11.91 14.90 8.97
N ILE A 307 10.76 14.67 8.33
CA ILE A 307 9.46 15.27 8.70
C ILE A 307 8.56 14.29 9.47
N THR A 308 8.78 12.99 9.30
CA THR A 308 8.04 11.95 10.03
C THR A 308 8.78 10.63 9.98
N SER A 309 8.45 9.74 10.91
CA SER A 309 8.83 8.34 10.90
C SER A 309 7.58 7.46 10.97
N PHE A 310 7.69 6.23 10.48
CA PHE A 310 6.59 5.28 10.52
C PHE A 310 7.15 3.84 10.48
N ALA A 311 6.31 2.87 10.85
CA ALA A 311 6.63 1.46 10.74
C ALA A 311 5.53 0.70 10.00
N GLY A 312 5.92 -0.40 9.34
CA GLY A 312 5.01 -1.32 8.67
C GLY A 312 5.37 -2.76 8.97
N LEU A 313 4.37 -3.65 8.94
CA LEU A 313 4.51 -5.06 9.24
C LEU A 313 4.39 -5.90 7.98
N ARG A 314 5.46 -6.63 7.62
CA ARG A 314 5.42 -7.64 6.55
C ARG A 314 4.82 -8.93 7.10
N ALA A 315 4.00 -9.59 6.32
CA ALA A 315 3.41 -10.89 6.65
C ALA A 315 4.40 -12.02 6.29
N HIS A 316 5.47 -12.16 7.08
CA HIS A 316 6.51 -13.16 6.84
C HIS A 316 5.99 -14.56 7.21
N GLU A 317 5.90 -15.44 6.23
CA GLU A 317 5.49 -16.83 6.41
C GLU A 317 6.74 -17.72 6.52
N ASP A 318 6.69 -18.75 7.36
CA ASP A 318 7.84 -19.60 7.73
C ASP A 318 8.54 -20.25 6.51
N GLY A 319 7.78 -20.61 5.47
CA GLY A 319 8.31 -21.16 4.21
C GLY A 319 8.92 -20.11 3.27
N HIS A 320 8.79 -18.81 3.59
CA HIS A 320 9.27 -17.70 2.78
C HIS A 320 8.76 -17.74 1.34
N GLU A 321 7.48 -18.08 1.13
CA GLU A 321 6.84 -18.13 -0.17
C GLU A 321 5.42 -17.54 -0.10
N PHE A 322 4.88 -17.09 -1.23
CA PHE A 322 3.49 -16.69 -1.34
C PHE A 322 2.59 -17.91 -1.37
N ILE A 323 1.56 -17.91 -0.54
CA ILE A 323 0.52 -18.96 -0.51
C ILE A 323 -0.71 -18.40 -1.23
N ILE A 324 -0.91 -18.85 -2.48
CA ILE A 324 -2.00 -18.38 -3.34
C ILE A 324 -2.74 -19.58 -3.93
N GLY A 325 -4.04 -19.68 -3.66
CA GLY A 325 -4.90 -20.73 -4.15
C GLY A 325 -5.78 -21.33 -3.07
N ARG A 326 -6.42 -22.46 -3.38
CA ARG A 326 -7.34 -23.14 -2.46
C ARG A 326 -6.59 -23.71 -1.24
N ALA A 327 -7.09 -23.41 -0.04
CA ALA A 327 -6.56 -23.97 1.20
C ALA A 327 -6.83 -25.47 1.30
N GLU A 328 -5.86 -26.21 1.79
CA GLU A 328 -5.94 -27.69 1.88
C GLU A 328 -7.08 -28.14 2.80
N GLY A 329 -7.86 -29.12 2.35
CA GLY A 329 -9.00 -29.66 3.09
C GLY A 329 -10.25 -28.77 3.11
N THR A 330 -10.30 -27.74 2.25
CA THR A 330 -11.45 -26.83 2.18
C THR A 330 -12.12 -26.84 0.80
N GLU A 331 -13.37 -26.44 0.76
CA GLU A 331 -14.11 -26.13 -0.45
C GLU A 331 -14.24 -24.61 -0.59
N ASN A 332 -13.87 -24.05 -1.74
CA ASN A 332 -14.07 -22.62 -2.06
C ASN A 332 -13.51 -21.61 -1.03
N PHE A 333 -12.48 -21.99 -0.28
CA PHE A 333 -11.69 -21.08 0.54
C PHE A 333 -10.30 -20.94 -0.08
N PHE A 334 -9.93 -19.69 -0.41
CA PHE A 334 -8.72 -19.38 -1.16
C PHE A 334 -7.86 -18.41 -0.36
N ASP A 335 -6.56 -18.69 -0.31
CA ASP A 335 -5.59 -17.83 0.35
C ASP A 335 -4.87 -16.90 -0.62
N CYS A 336 -4.57 -15.72 -0.14
CA CYS A 336 -3.51 -14.83 -0.56
C CYS A 336 -2.70 -14.48 0.70
N ALA A 337 -1.99 -15.47 1.25
CA ALA A 337 -1.28 -15.39 2.52
C ALA A 337 0.24 -15.36 2.32
N GLY A 338 0.99 -14.98 3.36
CA GLY A 338 2.46 -14.85 3.27
C GLY A 338 2.93 -13.76 2.31
N ILE A 339 2.07 -12.78 2.00
CA ILE A 339 2.40 -11.73 1.03
C ILE A 339 3.26 -10.65 1.70
N GLU A 340 4.56 -10.93 1.77
CA GLU A 340 5.59 -9.98 2.19
C GLU A 340 6.24 -9.26 0.99
N SER A 341 7.46 -8.71 1.12
CA SER A 341 8.18 -8.14 -0.03
C SER A 341 8.62 -9.27 -0.99
N PRO A 342 8.29 -9.16 -2.29
CA PRO A 342 7.84 -8.00 -3.08
C PRO A 342 6.33 -7.87 -3.32
N GLY A 343 5.49 -8.09 -2.34
CA GLY A 343 4.02 -8.15 -2.47
C GLY A 343 3.36 -6.94 -3.13
N LEU A 344 3.86 -5.71 -2.89
CA LEU A 344 3.31 -4.51 -3.54
C LEU A 344 3.47 -4.58 -5.07
N SER A 345 4.66 -4.99 -5.55
CA SER A 345 4.94 -5.18 -6.98
C SER A 345 4.10 -6.30 -7.57
N SER A 346 3.94 -7.38 -6.80
CA SER A 346 3.25 -8.60 -7.23
C SER A 346 1.72 -8.49 -7.19
N ALA A 347 1.17 -7.52 -6.43
CA ALA A 347 -0.26 -7.43 -6.15
C ALA A 347 -1.17 -7.49 -7.40
N PRO A 348 -0.88 -6.83 -8.53
CA PRO A 348 -1.70 -6.96 -9.73
C PRO A 348 -1.70 -8.38 -10.33
N ALA A 349 -0.55 -9.06 -10.30
CA ALA A 349 -0.42 -10.43 -10.79
C ALA A 349 -1.10 -11.43 -9.83
N ILE A 350 -0.97 -11.23 -8.51
CA ILE A 350 -1.67 -12.00 -7.48
C ILE A 350 -3.18 -11.85 -7.67
N GLY A 351 -3.68 -10.61 -7.77
CA GLY A 351 -5.10 -10.35 -7.96
C GLY A 351 -5.67 -11.01 -9.21
N ARG A 352 -4.91 -11.01 -10.32
CA ARG A 352 -5.29 -11.71 -11.54
C ARG A 352 -5.33 -13.22 -11.32
N MET A 353 -4.28 -13.80 -10.79
CA MET A 353 -4.16 -15.23 -10.57
C MET A 353 -5.29 -15.77 -9.68
N ILE A 354 -5.52 -15.14 -8.52
CA ILE A 354 -6.55 -15.63 -7.60
C ILE A 354 -7.96 -15.48 -8.18
N SER A 355 -8.19 -14.41 -8.94
CA SER A 355 -9.50 -14.21 -9.59
C SER A 355 -9.76 -15.22 -10.71
N GLU A 356 -8.72 -15.64 -11.45
CA GLU A 356 -8.83 -16.69 -12.46
C GLU A 356 -9.12 -18.05 -11.81
N ILE A 357 -8.43 -18.40 -10.72
CA ILE A 357 -8.69 -19.62 -9.95
C ILE A 357 -10.13 -19.67 -9.43
N VAL A 358 -10.59 -18.58 -8.80
CA VAL A 358 -11.96 -18.52 -8.26
C VAL A 358 -13.01 -18.55 -9.37
N ALA A 359 -12.75 -17.87 -10.49
CA ALA A 359 -13.68 -17.86 -11.61
C ALA A 359 -13.81 -19.24 -12.28
N GLU A 360 -12.73 -20.00 -12.36
CA GLU A 360 -12.74 -21.37 -12.87
C GLU A 360 -13.53 -22.30 -11.92
N GLU A 361 -13.24 -22.25 -10.62
CA GLU A 361 -13.90 -23.08 -9.60
C GLU A 361 -15.41 -22.82 -9.54
N LEU A 362 -15.82 -21.54 -9.57
CA LEU A 362 -17.24 -21.15 -9.53
C LEU A 362 -17.91 -21.09 -10.92
N LYS A 363 -17.17 -21.37 -12.00
CA LYS A 363 -17.65 -21.31 -13.39
C LYS A 363 -18.24 -19.95 -13.75
N LEU A 364 -17.57 -18.86 -13.35
CA LEU A 364 -18.04 -17.50 -13.58
C LEU A 364 -17.87 -17.09 -15.05
N GLU A 365 -18.87 -16.46 -15.62
CA GLU A 365 -18.81 -15.87 -16.95
C GLU A 365 -18.14 -14.50 -16.94
N LYS A 366 -17.53 -14.11 -18.07
CA LYS A 366 -16.93 -12.78 -18.22
C LYS A 366 -18.00 -11.69 -18.19
N ASN A 367 -17.71 -10.59 -17.47
CA ASN A 367 -18.55 -9.42 -17.44
C ASN A 367 -18.30 -8.54 -18.68
N ALA A 368 -19.21 -8.56 -19.64
CA ALA A 368 -19.12 -7.75 -20.85
C ALA A 368 -19.22 -6.22 -20.58
N ALA A 369 -19.78 -5.84 -19.43
CA ALA A 369 -19.95 -4.44 -19.03
C ALA A 369 -18.77 -3.94 -18.16
N PHE A 370 -17.70 -4.73 -17.99
CA PHE A 370 -16.55 -4.33 -17.16
C PHE A 370 -15.90 -3.04 -17.65
N ILE A 371 -15.76 -2.07 -16.74
CA ILE A 371 -15.10 -0.78 -16.97
C ILE A 371 -13.63 -0.90 -16.54
N PRO A 372 -12.67 -0.98 -17.48
CA PRO A 372 -11.25 -1.22 -17.14
C PRO A 372 -10.53 0.01 -16.56
N THR A 373 -11.06 1.20 -16.80
CA THR A 373 -10.39 2.47 -16.49
C THR A 373 -11.01 3.18 -15.30
N ARG A 374 -10.24 4.04 -14.68
CA ARG A 374 -10.65 4.97 -13.63
C ARG A 374 -10.00 6.33 -13.89
N LYS A 375 -10.70 7.42 -13.65
CA LYS A 375 -10.11 8.75 -13.60
C LYS A 375 -9.72 9.07 -12.15
N GLY A 376 -8.48 9.49 -11.93
CA GLY A 376 -7.97 9.96 -10.64
C GLY A 376 -8.57 11.29 -10.20
N ILE A 377 -8.23 11.71 -8.99
CA ILE A 377 -8.56 13.07 -8.50
C ILE A 377 -7.70 14.05 -9.29
N THR A 378 -8.32 15.09 -9.82
CA THR A 378 -7.60 16.12 -10.58
C THR A 378 -6.72 16.93 -9.63
N GLU A 379 -5.39 16.81 -9.76
CA GLU A 379 -4.42 17.58 -9.00
C GLU A 379 -4.23 18.98 -9.63
N LEU A 380 -4.79 20.02 -9.03
CA LEU A 380 -4.75 21.38 -9.57
C LEU A 380 -3.32 21.84 -9.91
N LYS A 381 -2.37 21.54 -9.04
CA LYS A 381 -0.95 21.94 -9.20
C LYS A 381 -0.24 21.37 -10.44
N LYS A 382 -0.81 20.32 -11.06
CA LYS A 382 -0.26 19.70 -12.29
C LYS A 382 -0.82 20.29 -13.57
N LEU A 383 -1.86 21.12 -13.48
CA LEU A 383 -2.51 21.75 -14.61
C LEU A 383 -1.77 23.05 -15.02
N SER A 384 -1.86 23.42 -16.29
CA SER A 384 -1.48 24.75 -16.77
C SER A 384 -2.35 25.84 -16.14
N MET A 385 -1.90 27.10 -16.16
CA MET A 385 -2.65 28.23 -15.61
C MET A 385 -4.05 28.38 -16.24
N ASP A 386 -4.16 28.15 -17.54
CA ASP A 386 -5.46 28.23 -18.23
C ASP A 386 -6.42 27.14 -17.80
N GLU A 387 -5.91 25.91 -17.66
CA GLU A 387 -6.69 24.77 -17.16
C GLU A 387 -7.10 24.97 -15.69
N GLN A 388 -6.19 25.49 -14.83
CA GLN A 388 -6.51 25.85 -13.44
C GLN A 388 -7.65 26.87 -13.40
N ASN A 389 -7.53 27.96 -14.17
CA ASN A 389 -8.55 28.99 -14.24
C ASN A 389 -9.89 28.45 -14.77
N ALA A 390 -9.85 27.58 -15.77
CA ALA A 390 -11.05 26.93 -16.29
C ALA A 390 -11.73 26.05 -15.23
N LEU A 391 -10.95 25.24 -14.51
CA LEU A 391 -11.45 24.37 -13.44
C LEU A 391 -12.02 25.19 -12.27
N ILE A 392 -11.35 26.28 -11.87
CA ILE A 392 -11.83 27.17 -10.79
C ILE A 392 -13.15 27.86 -11.19
N ARG A 393 -13.33 28.26 -12.45
CA ARG A 393 -14.61 28.81 -12.95
C ARG A 393 -15.74 27.78 -12.90
N GLN A 394 -15.45 26.49 -13.16
CA GLN A 394 -16.44 25.42 -13.06
C GLN A 394 -16.76 25.07 -11.62
N ASN A 395 -15.76 25.05 -10.76
CA ASN A 395 -15.90 24.71 -9.33
C ASN A 395 -14.94 25.59 -8.49
N SER A 396 -15.49 26.63 -7.86
CA SER A 396 -14.74 27.59 -7.05
C SER A 396 -13.99 26.98 -5.86
N ALA A 397 -14.34 25.75 -5.43
CA ALA A 397 -13.63 25.03 -4.39
C ALA A 397 -12.17 24.71 -4.77
N TYR A 398 -11.86 24.57 -6.05
CA TYR A 398 -10.48 24.42 -6.52
C TYR A 398 -9.63 25.70 -6.39
N GLY A 399 -10.25 26.87 -6.24
CA GLY A 399 -9.55 28.13 -5.96
C GLY A 399 -9.16 28.33 -4.49
N ARG A 400 -9.58 27.45 -3.56
CA ARG A 400 -9.32 27.58 -2.13
C ARG A 400 -8.28 26.57 -1.65
N ILE A 401 -7.03 27.03 -1.42
CA ILE A 401 -5.96 26.18 -0.89
C ILE A 401 -6.19 25.92 0.60
N VAL A 402 -6.28 24.65 0.98
CA VAL A 402 -6.45 24.16 2.35
C VAL A 402 -5.11 23.70 2.93
N CYS A 403 -4.37 22.84 2.24
CA CYS A 403 -3.04 22.40 2.66
C CYS A 403 -1.96 23.16 1.87
N ARG A 404 -1.26 24.10 2.52
CA ARG A 404 -0.21 24.90 1.88
C ARG A 404 1.05 24.12 1.58
N CYS A 405 1.47 23.18 2.45
CA CYS A 405 2.68 22.39 2.28
C CYS A 405 2.64 21.50 1.04
N GLU A 406 1.46 20.97 0.69
CA GLU A 406 1.23 20.08 -0.44
C GLU A 406 0.45 20.76 -1.57
N SER A 407 0.05 22.03 -1.41
CA SER A 407 -0.76 22.81 -2.36
C SER A 407 -2.09 22.11 -2.71
N ILE A 408 -2.80 21.59 -1.71
CA ILE A 408 -4.07 20.89 -1.89
C ILE A 408 -5.24 21.83 -1.66
N THR A 409 -6.19 21.79 -2.59
CA THR A 409 -7.39 22.62 -2.59
C THR A 409 -8.57 21.96 -1.89
N GLU A 410 -9.58 22.74 -1.55
CA GLU A 410 -10.86 22.23 -1.04
C GLU A 410 -11.56 21.35 -2.08
N GLY A 411 -11.46 21.68 -3.37
CA GLY A 411 -12.05 20.88 -4.46
C GLY A 411 -11.50 19.46 -4.50
N GLU A 412 -10.17 19.30 -4.37
CA GLU A 412 -9.52 17.98 -4.30
C GLU A 412 -9.97 17.18 -3.07
N ILE A 413 -10.12 17.83 -1.90
CA ILE A 413 -10.58 17.19 -0.67
C ILE A 413 -12.03 16.73 -0.80
N VAL A 414 -12.90 17.56 -1.36
CA VAL A 414 -14.31 17.22 -1.59
C VAL A 414 -14.43 16.05 -2.58
N ASP A 415 -13.63 16.03 -3.65
CA ASP A 415 -13.60 14.90 -4.58
C ASP A 415 -13.16 13.63 -3.84
N ALA A 416 -12.10 13.68 -3.03
CA ALA A 416 -11.64 12.54 -2.23
C ALA A 416 -12.71 11.94 -1.30
N ILE A 417 -13.64 12.77 -0.81
CA ILE A 417 -14.73 12.35 0.08
C ILE A 417 -15.91 11.73 -0.70
N ARG A 418 -16.23 12.29 -1.87
CA ARG A 418 -17.43 11.93 -2.64
C ARG A 418 -17.29 10.72 -3.56
N ARG A 419 -16.07 10.21 -3.74
CA ARG A 419 -15.80 9.04 -4.60
C ARG A 419 -16.46 7.76 -4.07
N PRO A 420 -16.62 6.71 -4.91
CA PRO A 420 -17.30 5.46 -4.52
C PRO A 420 -16.75 4.82 -3.23
N VAL A 421 -15.42 4.83 -3.08
CA VAL A 421 -14.73 4.43 -1.85
C VAL A 421 -14.11 5.69 -1.25
N GLY A 422 -14.95 6.63 -0.83
CA GLY A 422 -14.53 7.97 -0.42
C GLY A 422 -13.94 8.02 1.00
N ALA A 423 -13.10 9.04 1.26
CA ALA A 423 -12.52 9.27 2.57
C ALA A 423 -13.58 9.57 3.64
N ARG A 424 -13.39 9.02 4.85
CA ARG A 424 -14.28 9.21 6.01
C ARG A 424 -13.56 9.80 7.23
N SER A 425 -12.24 9.99 7.14
CA SER A 425 -11.40 10.52 8.22
C SER A 425 -10.31 11.42 7.66
N LEU A 426 -9.56 12.10 8.54
CA LEU A 426 -8.42 12.92 8.12
C LEU A 426 -7.37 12.08 7.39
N ASP A 427 -7.03 10.90 7.91
CA ASP A 427 -6.07 10.00 7.27
C ASP A 427 -6.62 9.41 5.96
N GLY A 428 -7.93 9.25 5.83
CA GLY A 428 -8.60 8.89 4.58
C GLY A 428 -8.39 9.95 3.49
N VAL A 429 -8.56 11.24 3.83
CA VAL A 429 -8.25 12.39 2.94
C VAL A 429 -6.75 12.43 2.63
N LYS A 430 -5.90 12.30 3.67
CA LYS A 430 -4.44 12.30 3.56
C LYS A 430 -3.93 11.25 2.57
N ARG A 431 -4.47 10.02 2.61
CA ARG A 431 -4.10 8.93 1.69
C ARG A 431 -4.48 9.20 0.23
N ARG A 432 -5.53 9.99 -0.04
CA ARG A 432 -6.01 10.25 -1.40
C ARG A 432 -5.39 11.50 -2.04
N VAL A 433 -5.30 12.59 -1.28
CA VAL A 433 -4.86 13.90 -1.80
C VAL A 433 -3.68 14.51 -1.05
N ARG A 434 -3.06 13.80 -0.11
CA ARG A 434 -1.86 14.22 0.63
C ARG A 434 -2.05 15.40 1.60
N ALA A 435 -3.25 15.92 1.80
CA ALA A 435 -3.48 16.96 2.82
C ALA A 435 -3.04 16.43 4.21
N GLY A 436 -2.06 17.08 4.83
CA GLY A 436 -1.44 16.65 6.09
C GLY A 436 -0.16 15.79 5.95
N MET A 437 0.35 15.54 4.72
CA MET A 437 1.61 14.79 4.52
C MET A 437 2.86 15.66 4.41
N GLY A 438 2.73 16.98 4.27
CA GLY A 438 3.86 17.88 4.16
C GLY A 438 4.51 18.18 5.50
N ARG A 439 5.50 19.10 5.49
CA ARG A 439 6.38 19.46 6.60
C ARG A 439 5.68 19.64 7.97
N CYS A 440 4.50 20.24 8.01
CA CYS A 440 3.77 20.49 9.26
C CYS A 440 2.95 19.29 9.76
N GLN A 441 2.89 18.18 9.01
CA GLN A 441 2.17 16.95 9.37
C GLN A 441 0.73 17.17 9.82
N GLY A 442 0.01 18.10 9.14
CA GLY A 442 -1.38 18.41 9.42
C GLY A 442 -1.59 19.56 10.44
N GLY A 443 -0.51 20.11 11.02
CA GLY A 443 -0.62 21.13 12.09
C GLY A 443 -1.46 22.37 11.73
N PHE A 444 -1.56 22.72 10.44
CA PHE A 444 -2.38 23.87 9.99
C PHE A 444 -3.65 23.46 9.24
N CYS A 445 -3.63 22.38 8.47
CA CYS A 445 -4.76 22.04 7.61
C CYS A 445 -5.80 21.14 8.28
N SER A 446 -5.48 20.43 9.37
CA SER A 446 -6.37 19.43 9.99
C SER A 446 -7.73 19.99 10.36
N THR A 447 -7.79 21.16 11.01
CA THR A 447 -9.05 21.79 11.41
C THR A 447 -9.95 22.08 10.20
N ARG A 448 -9.36 22.63 9.13
CA ARG A 448 -10.11 22.91 7.91
C ARG A 448 -10.57 21.63 7.18
N VAL A 449 -9.73 20.60 7.18
CA VAL A 449 -10.11 19.28 6.63
C VAL A 449 -11.24 18.67 7.46
N MET A 450 -11.23 18.80 8.80
CA MET A 450 -12.32 18.36 9.67
C MET A 450 -13.65 19.06 9.33
N GLU A 451 -13.64 20.39 9.16
CA GLU A 451 -14.84 21.14 8.78
C GLU A 451 -15.42 20.67 7.44
N ILE A 452 -14.53 20.40 6.44
CA ILE A 452 -14.94 19.89 5.14
C ILE A 452 -15.53 18.48 5.29
N LEU A 453 -14.86 17.58 6.03
CA LEU A 453 -15.37 16.23 6.30
C LEU A 453 -16.73 16.27 6.99
N ALA A 454 -16.87 17.05 8.07
CA ALA A 454 -18.13 17.19 8.80
C ALA A 454 -19.27 17.65 7.87
N ARG A 455 -19.02 18.67 7.05
CA ARG A 455 -19.97 19.18 6.07
C ARG A 455 -20.38 18.13 5.03
N GLU A 456 -19.40 17.50 4.40
CA GLU A 456 -19.64 16.54 3.31
C GLU A 456 -20.29 15.24 3.79
N LEU A 457 -19.96 14.80 5.01
CA LEU A 457 -20.50 13.58 5.62
C LEU A 457 -21.79 13.86 6.43
N LYS A 458 -22.17 15.14 6.58
CA LYS A 458 -23.31 15.58 7.44
C LYS A 458 -23.17 15.07 8.88
N ALA A 459 -21.96 15.11 9.39
CA ALA A 459 -21.59 14.70 10.75
C ALA A 459 -21.23 15.91 11.61
N SER A 460 -21.21 15.74 12.94
CA SER A 460 -20.67 16.77 13.83
C SER A 460 -19.13 16.79 13.75
N LEU A 461 -18.51 17.91 14.11
CA LEU A 461 -17.04 17.98 14.21
C LEU A 461 -16.47 16.96 15.21
N ALA A 462 -17.21 16.67 16.28
CA ALA A 462 -16.83 15.70 17.30
C ALA A 462 -16.84 14.25 16.79
N ASP A 463 -17.57 13.97 15.70
CA ASP A 463 -17.63 12.64 15.10
C ASP A 463 -16.54 12.40 14.05
N VAL A 464 -15.86 13.47 13.61
CA VAL A 464 -14.74 13.34 12.67
C VAL A 464 -13.54 12.75 13.39
N THR A 465 -13.04 11.63 12.88
CA THR A 465 -11.88 10.94 13.44
C THR A 465 -10.60 11.24 12.65
N LYS A 466 -9.46 11.02 13.29
CA LYS A 466 -8.18 11.03 12.61
C LYS A 466 -8.03 9.83 11.68
N SER A 467 -8.39 8.62 12.15
CA SER A 467 -8.15 7.36 11.45
C SER A 467 -9.19 6.27 11.74
N GLY A 468 -10.44 6.67 12.01
CA GLY A 468 -11.52 5.74 12.39
C GLY A 468 -11.53 5.37 13.87
N GLY A 469 -12.49 4.54 14.28
CA GLY A 469 -12.65 4.06 15.66
C GLY A 469 -12.69 5.19 16.68
N GLU A 470 -11.96 5.04 17.77
CA GLU A 470 -11.87 6.02 18.87
C GLU A 470 -10.81 7.11 18.63
N ALA A 471 -10.23 7.23 17.42
CA ALA A 471 -9.22 8.22 17.11
C ALA A 471 -9.82 9.63 16.92
N LYS A 472 -10.64 10.08 17.89
CA LYS A 472 -11.28 11.40 17.91
C LYS A 472 -10.26 12.50 18.24
N LEU A 473 -10.36 13.64 17.56
CA LEU A 473 -9.56 14.84 17.83
C LEU A 473 -10.27 15.80 18.77
N ILE A 474 -11.60 15.78 18.77
CA ILE A 474 -12.43 16.55 19.69
C ILE A 474 -13.09 15.56 20.65
N THR A 475 -12.77 15.68 21.93
CA THR A 475 -13.28 14.79 22.99
C THR A 475 -14.54 15.29 23.66
N GLY A 476 -14.92 16.56 23.43
CA GLY A 476 -16.12 17.18 23.96
C GLY A 476 -16.17 18.67 23.66
N LEU A 477 -17.30 19.30 23.98
CA LEU A 477 -17.53 20.75 23.90
C LEU A 477 -17.39 21.37 25.28
N ALA A 478 -16.45 22.29 25.44
CA ALA A 478 -16.14 22.92 26.74
C ALA A 478 -17.33 23.62 27.43
N LYS A 479 -18.40 23.97 26.70
CA LYS A 479 -19.57 24.66 27.22
C LYS A 479 -20.81 23.77 27.44
N GLN A 480 -20.79 22.49 27.05
CA GLN A 480 -21.96 21.60 27.26
C GLN A 480 -22.22 21.26 28.74
N GLU A 481 -21.22 21.40 29.61
CA GLU A 481 -21.43 21.23 31.07
C GLU A 481 -22.07 22.43 31.72
N ALA A 482 -21.90 23.64 31.18
CA ALA A 482 -22.51 24.86 31.76
C ALA A 482 -24.04 24.88 31.59
N GLU A 483 -24.57 24.40 30.48
CA GLU A 483 -26.04 24.36 30.25
C GLU A 483 -26.77 23.36 31.16
N LYS A 484 -26.06 22.36 31.70
CA LYS A 484 -26.65 21.41 32.68
C LYS A 484 -26.80 21.98 34.09
N TYR A 485 -26.10 23.06 34.40
CA TYR A 485 -26.14 23.72 35.72
C TYR A 485 -27.00 24.99 35.78
N GLU A 486 -27.50 25.49 34.65
CA GLU A 486 -28.41 26.64 34.61
C GLU A 486 -29.91 26.24 34.72
N THR A 487 -30.19 24.94 34.90
CA THR A 487 -31.57 24.42 35.03
C THR A 487 -31.84 23.82 36.43
N ILE A 488 -31.21 24.35 37.50
CA ILE A 488 -31.57 24.03 38.89
C ILE A 488 -32.08 25.29 39.59
#